data_f8f8c29512e3aabe62d8d27c90808213
#
_entry.id   f8f8c29512e3aabe62d8d27c90808213
#
_cell.length_a   1.000
_cell.length_b   1.000
_cell.length_c   1.000
_cell.angle_alpha   90.00
_cell.angle_beta   90.00
_cell.angle_gamma   90.00
#
_symmetry.space_group_name_H-M   'P 1'
#
loop_
_entity.id
_entity.type
_entity.pdbx_description
1 polymer ?
#
loop_
_entity_poly.entity_id
_entity_poly.type
_entity_poly.pdbx_seq_one_letter_code
_entity_poly.pdbx_strand_id
1 'polypeptide(L)'
;MESGSDYSRRVFLGLTAAGAAGVAAGCSADATSGSGASPHTTAHKAASHHNVTENSLAGDPNWEIRHLGAPMAIVGYAGQASVLPGQPITLYVSTTARSFKVNAYRMGWYNGDRARLLWKSGSVKGHRQRAASMIHPTNTVQAVWGESLTVPTDDWPEGSYLLRLDAETGAQRYVPVTVRSASTTGRVVIKNGTATWQAYNTWGGYDLYNGPGGIADYSNRSLAVSLDRPYDANGAYMFLYHERKTIELAERMGLPLAYVTSMEIDAEPHLLDGASALITAGHDEYWSPPERAHVTAARNAGMNIAFMGANTMFRRTRIDGTRLGERRLVICYKTSYLQDPMYGKDNSLVTSDWREPPNPDPESSLTGTLYESNPTDADYIVASPDSWLFAKTGVHKGSKFTGLVGIEYDRVNPVYPVQRPIEVLSHSPLQCRGVNSYSDMAYYTHKSGAGVLDTGTMRWVACCNDLRLFGLTRKTSEFTRQVTSNVLHAFADGPAAAKYPARDNLGSMHEWPGDPIAGQHNLWPPVVL
;
A
#
# COMPACT_ATOMS: atom_id res chain seq x y z
N MET A 1 -26.22 4.84 -14.84
CA MET A 1 -25.56 4.50 -13.56
C MET A 1 -25.17 3.03 -13.55
N GLU A 2 -24.50 2.59 -14.58
CA GLU A 2 -23.99 1.22 -14.71
C GLU A 2 -22.65 1.29 -15.44
N SER A 3 -21.55 1.49 -14.75
CA SER A 3 -20.20 1.35 -15.32
C SER A 3 -19.10 1.06 -14.31
N GLY A 4 -19.45 0.84 -13.03
CA GLY A 4 -18.45 0.60 -11.97
C GLY A 4 -18.08 -0.87 -11.74
N SER A 5 -18.86 -1.84 -12.22
CA SER A 5 -18.68 -3.26 -11.89
C SER A 5 -17.75 -4.03 -12.84
N ASP A 6 -17.50 -3.51 -14.02
CA ASP A 6 -16.75 -4.25 -15.06
C ASP A 6 -15.22 -4.02 -14.98
N TYR A 7 -14.79 -2.93 -14.37
CA TYR A 7 -13.37 -2.59 -14.28
C TYR A 7 -12.62 -3.42 -13.23
N SER A 8 -13.28 -3.75 -12.11
CA SER A 8 -12.67 -4.56 -11.05
C SER A 8 -12.47 -6.03 -11.44
N ARG A 9 -13.27 -6.55 -12.37
CA ARG A 9 -13.12 -7.93 -12.87
C ARG A 9 -11.98 -8.10 -13.88
N ARG A 10 -11.64 -7.06 -14.63
CA ARG A 10 -10.59 -7.15 -15.66
C ARG A 10 -9.17 -7.04 -15.14
N VAL A 11 -8.96 -6.38 -14.00
CA VAL A 11 -7.62 -6.17 -13.44
C VAL A 11 -7.06 -7.41 -12.74
N PHE A 12 -7.91 -8.37 -12.34
CA PHE A 12 -7.52 -9.51 -11.51
C PHE A 12 -7.48 -10.88 -12.20
N LEU A 13 -7.80 -10.97 -13.49
CA LEU A 13 -7.89 -12.26 -14.19
C LEU A 13 -6.61 -12.72 -14.92
N GLY A 14 -5.46 -12.14 -14.63
CA GLY A 14 -4.25 -12.42 -15.39
C GLY A 14 -3.02 -12.76 -14.57
N LEU A 15 -3.08 -13.77 -13.68
CA LEU A 15 -1.87 -14.24 -13.00
C LEU A 15 -1.86 -15.76 -12.85
N THR A 16 -1.09 -16.40 -13.66
CA THR A 16 -0.63 -17.78 -13.41
C THR A 16 0.86 -17.93 -13.68
N ALA A 17 1.52 -18.45 -12.72
CA ALA A 17 2.50 -19.55 -12.68
C ALA A 17 3.99 -19.31 -12.88
N ALA A 18 4.82 -19.82 -12.13
CA ALA A 18 5.64 -21.02 -11.92
C ALA A 18 6.91 -20.70 -11.13
N GLY A 19 7.42 -21.49 -10.45
CA GLY A 19 7.74 -22.40 -9.47
C GLY A 19 9.21 -22.77 -9.35
N ALA A 20 9.55 -23.36 -8.20
CA ALA A 20 10.57 -24.31 -7.76
C ALA A 20 11.79 -23.79 -6.96
N ALA A 21 11.83 -24.22 -5.86
CA ALA A 21 12.51 -24.86 -4.72
C ALA A 21 14.05 -24.74 -4.56
N GLY A 22 14.49 -24.52 -3.30
CA GLY A 22 15.87 -24.80 -2.85
C GLY A 22 16.31 -24.13 -1.55
N VAL A 23 16.80 -24.89 -0.67
CA VAL A 23 17.09 -25.00 0.74
C VAL A 23 18.12 -24.01 1.36
N ALA A 24 17.92 -23.77 2.65
CA ALA A 24 18.43 -23.01 3.76
C ALA A 24 19.94 -22.90 4.06
N ALA A 25 20.33 -21.91 4.84
CA ALA A 25 20.99 -21.94 6.15
C ALA A 25 21.45 -20.55 6.62
N GLY A 26 21.31 -20.30 7.90
CA GLY A 26 21.44 -19.02 8.57
C GLY A 26 22.78 -18.80 9.31
N CYS A 27 22.89 -17.66 9.97
CA CYS A 27 23.66 -17.43 11.21
C CYS A 27 23.36 -16.04 11.79
N SER A 28 23.27 -16.00 13.11
CA SER A 28 22.98 -14.86 13.98
C SER A 28 24.25 -14.19 14.53
N ALA A 29 24.14 -12.91 14.92
CA ALA A 29 25.04 -12.28 15.89
C ALA A 29 24.39 -11.14 16.68
N ASP A 30 24.58 -11.15 17.99
CA ASP A 30 24.08 -10.20 18.98
C ASP A 30 24.95 -8.95 19.12
N ALA A 31 24.35 -7.83 19.58
CA ALA A 31 25.04 -6.85 20.44
C ALA A 31 24.11 -5.82 21.10
N THR A 32 24.34 -5.59 22.28
CA THR A 32 24.02 -4.92 23.53
C THR A 32 23.52 -3.49 23.56
N SER A 33 22.79 -3.23 24.64
CA SER A 33 21.96 -2.13 25.12
C SER A 33 22.65 -0.81 25.53
N GLY A 34 21.90 0.31 25.39
CA GLY A 34 22.15 1.57 26.10
C GLY A 34 20.84 2.35 26.27
N SER A 35 20.50 2.68 27.51
CA SER A 35 19.28 3.35 27.92
C SER A 35 19.44 4.88 27.94
N GLY A 36 18.47 5.61 27.36
CA GLY A 36 18.34 7.07 27.49
C GLY A 36 16.89 7.50 27.37
N ALA A 37 16.41 8.28 28.32
CA ALA A 37 15.03 8.74 28.40
C ALA A 37 14.64 9.71 27.29
N SER A 38 13.38 9.65 26.90
CA SER A 38 12.82 10.10 25.61
C SER A 38 12.21 11.51 25.64
N PRO A 39 12.36 12.31 24.57
CA PRO A 39 11.65 13.58 24.37
C PRO A 39 10.27 13.42 23.68
N HIS A 40 9.61 12.26 23.86
CA HIS A 40 8.44 11.89 23.05
C HIS A 40 7.16 12.70 23.30
N THR A 41 6.98 13.37 24.44
CA THR A 41 5.68 13.95 24.82
C THR A 41 5.36 15.29 24.17
N THR A 42 6.34 16.08 23.80
CA THR A 42 6.12 17.44 23.23
C THR A 42 5.85 17.43 21.73
N ALA A 43 6.55 16.57 20.99
CA ALA A 43 6.36 16.44 19.54
C ALA A 43 4.98 15.83 19.19
N HIS A 44 4.50 14.87 19.98
CA HIS A 44 3.17 14.28 19.87
C HIS A 44 2.05 15.30 19.96
N LYS A 45 2.11 16.21 20.95
CA LYS A 45 1.10 17.24 21.16
C LYS A 45 1.06 18.26 20.01
N ALA A 46 2.19 18.66 19.48
CA ALA A 46 2.26 19.64 18.39
C ALA A 46 1.72 19.08 17.06
N ALA A 47 2.11 17.85 16.67
CA ALA A 47 1.65 17.21 15.44
C ALA A 47 0.15 16.85 15.50
N SER A 48 -0.34 16.35 16.64
CA SER A 48 -1.77 16.10 16.85
C SER A 48 -2.60 17.38 16.75
N HIS A 49 -2.12 18.47 17.32
CA HIS A 49 -2.80 19.76 17.28
C HIS A 49 -2.89 20.31 15.85
N HIS A 50 -1.87 20.12 15.04
CA HIS A 50 -1.85 20.53 13.63
C HIS A 50 -2.93 19.80 12.82
N ASN A 51 -3.03 18.49 12.93
CA ASN A 51 -4.03 17.70 12.20
C ASN A 51 -5.48 18.02 12.63
N VAL A 52 -5.72 18.23 13.92
CA VAL A 52 -7.04 18.66 14.42
C VAL A 52 -7.42 20.03 13.82
N THR A 53 -6.49 20.98 13.82
CA THR A 53 -6.72 22.31 13.25
C THR A 53 -6.97 22.22 11.75
N GLU A 54 -6.14 21.46 11.01
CA GLU A 54 -6.30 21.30 9.56
C GLU A 54 -7.66 20.67 9.21
N ASN A 55 -8.08 19.62 9.88
CA ASN A 55 -9.35 18.94 9.60
C ASN A 55 -10.59 19.71 10.10
N SER A 56 -10.43 20.78 10.87
CA SER A 56 -11.52 21.69 11.24
C SER A 56 -11.82 22.74 10.17
N LEU A 57 -10.94 22.91 9.19
CA LEU A 57 -11.15 23.82 8.07
C LEU A 57 -12.26 23.29 7.14
N ALA A 58 -12.85 24.21 6.36
CA ALA A 58 -13.87 23.85 5.38
C ALA A 58 -13.29 22.96 4.28
N GLY A 59 -13.93 21.84 4.01
CA GLY A 59 -13.65 20.99 2.88
C GLY A 59 -14.24 21.52 1.56
N ASP A 60 -13.99 20.83 0.47
CA ASP A 60 -14.61 21.08 -0.83
C ASP A 60 -15.22 19.77 -1.36
N PRO A 61 -16.56 19.61 -1.32
CA PRO A 61 -17.23 18.40 -1.80
C PRO A 61 -17.11 18.20 -3.32
N ASN A 62 -16.60 19.20 -4.05
CA ASN A 62 -16.44 19.13 -5.50
C ASN A 62 -15.08 18.58 -5.94
N TRP A 63 -14.30 17.99 -5.05
CA TRP A 63 -13.00 17.41 -5.40
C TRP A 63 -13.11 16.22 -6.35
N GLU A 64 -14.21 15.46 -6.31
CA GLU A 64 -14.40 14.27 -7.12
C GLU A 64 -14.47 14.59 -8.63
N ILE A 65 -13.88 13.72 -9.45
CA ILE A 65 -14.01 13.75 -10.90
C ILE A 65 -15.47 13.46 -11.27
N ARG A 66 -16.06 14.33 -12.07
CA ARG A 66 -17.42 14.18 -12.59
C ARG A 66 -17.46 13.68 -14.03
N HIS A 67 -16.42 13.97 -14.79
CA HIS A 67 -16.36 13.60 -16.20
C HIS A 67 -14.92 13.25 -16.62
N LEU A 68 -14.67 11.97 -16.85
CA LEU A 68 -13.35 11.51 -17.29
C LEU A 68 -13.00 11.96 -18.72
N GLY A 69 -14.00 12.09 -19.59
CA GLY A 69 -13.79 12.32 -21.01
C GLY A 69 -13.17 11.11 -21.72
N ALA A 70 -12.78 11.32 -22.97
CA ALA A 70 -12.06 10.30 -23.74
C ALA A 70 -10.70 9.97 -23.11
N PRO A 71 -10.12 8.77 -23.32
CA PRO A 71 -8.87 8.31 -22.67
C PRO A 71 -7.77 9.27 -22.97
N MET A 72 -7.43 10.05 -23.61
CA MET A 72 -6.33 11.00 -23.80
C MET A 72 -6.81 12.46 -23.88
N ALA A 73 -8.07 12.73 -23.49
CA ALA A 73 -8.59 14.09 -23.49
C ALA A 73 -7.76 15.03 -22.61
N ILE A 74 -7.38 14.55 -21.43
CA ILE A 74 -6.37 15.14 -20.57
C ILE A 74 -5.75 14.06 -19.70
N VAL A 75 -4.43 14.03 -19.61
CA VAL A 75 -3.65 13.15 -18.74
C VAL A 75 -2.37 13.86 -18.30
N GLY A 76 -1.82 13.48 -17.15
CA GLY A 76 -0.59 14.09 -16.66
C GLY A 76 0.08 13.27 -15.56
N TYR A 77 1.30 13.65 -15.24
CA TYR A 77 2.07 13.09 -14.12
C TYR A 77 2.95 14.16 -13.50
N ALA A 78 3.37 13.92 -12.25
CA ALA A 78 4.27 14.80 -11.53
C ALA A 78 5.74 14.37 -11.73
N GLY A 79 6.62 15.34 -11.78
CA GLY A 79 8.07 15.12 -11.82
C GLY A 79 8.62 14.54 -10.53
N GLN A 80 7.87 14.59 -9.45
CA GLN A 80 8.21 14.07 -8.13
C GLN A 80 7.08 13.16 -7.62
N ALA A 81 7.41 12.04 -6.95
CA ALA A 81 6.43 11.24 -6.23
C ALA A 81 5.98 11.97 -4.96
N SER A 82 6.91 12.68 -4.34
CA SER A 82 6.68 13.53 -3.18
C SER A 82 7.54 14.78 -3.20
N VAL A 83 7.15 15.77 -2.41
CA VAL A 83 7.91 17.00 -2.15
C VAL A 83 7.81 17.35 -0.67
N LEU A 84 8.80 18.07 -0.12
CA LEU A 84 8.65 18.75 1.17
C LEU A 84 7.79 20.01 1.01
N PRO A 85 7.10 20.48 2.08
CA PRO A 85 6.43 21.77 2.05
C PRO A 85 7.36 22.89 1.52
N GLY A 86 6.85 23.72 0.61
CA GLY A 86 7.62 24.79 -0.06
C GLY A 86 8.44 24.33 -1.27
N GLN A 87 8.60 23.02 -1.50
CA GLN A 87 9.25 22.54 -2.72
C GLN A 87 8.24 22.46 -3.87
N PRO A 88 8.53 23.02 -5.05
CA PRO A 88 7.58 23.05 -6.16
C PRO A 88 7.35 21.65 -6.75
N ILE A 89 6.14 21.42 -7.28
CA ILE A 89 5.79 20.24 -8.05
C ILE A 89 5.81 20.58 -9.54
N THR A 90 6.62 19.88 -10.32
CA THR A 90 6.61 19.99 -11.78
C THR A 90 5.54 19.08 -12.37
N LEU A 91 4.65 19.63 -13.19
CA LEU A 91 3.62 18.88 -13.88
C LEU A 91 3.90 18.75 -15.38
N TYR A 92 3.71 17.54 -15.88
CA TYR A 92 3.77 17.18 -17.29
C TYR A 92 2.37 16.78 -17.73
N VAL A 93 1.71 17.60 -18.56
CA VAL A 93 0.31 17.41 -18.96
C VAL A 93 0.20 17.33 -20.47
N SER A 94 -0.56 16.38 -20.97
CA SER A 94 -0.96 16.25 -22.37
C SER A 94 -2.47 16.36 -22.46
N THR A 95 -2.96 17.23 -23.35
CA THR A 95 -4.40 17.41 -23.56
C THR A 95 -4.72 17.76 -25.01
N THR A 96 -5.94 17.40 -25.44
CA THR A 96 -6.51 17.82 -26.71
C THR A 96 -7.25 19.15 -26.62
N ALA A 97 -7.49 19.64 -25.40
CA ALA A 97 -8.12 20.92 -25.14
C ALA A 97 -7.15 22.09 -25.41
N ARG A 98 -7.68 23.29 -25.70
CA ARG A 98 -6.87 24.51 -25.89
C ARG A 98 -6.25 24.99 -24.59
N SER A 99 -6.98 24.73 -23.48
CA SER A 99 -6.51 25.11 -22.14
C SER A 99 -7.01 24.13 -21.08
N PHE A 100 -6.37 24.19 -19.92
CA PHE A 100 -6.76 23.46 -18.73
C PHE A 100 -6.47 24.25 -17.47
N LYS A 101 -7.02 23.82 -16.35
CA LYS A 101 -6.70 24.31 -15.01
C LYS A 101 -6.28 23.14 -14.13
N VAL A 102 -5.54 23.45 -13.07
CA VAL A 102 -5.14 22.51 -12.03
C VAL A 102 -5.74 22.95 -10.70
N ASN A 103 -6.40 22.04 -10.02
CA ASN A 103 -6.92 22.25 -8.66
C ASN A 103 -6.22 21.26 -7.73
N ALA A 104 -5.55 21.77 -6.70
CA ALA A 104 -4.82 20.97 -5.73
C ALA A 104 -5.68 20.70 -4.50
N TYR A 105 -5.98 19.44 -4.25
CA TYR A 105 -6.77 18.98 -3.12
C TYR A 105 -5.91 18.18 -2.15
N ARG A 106 -5.85 18.62 -0.88
CA ARG A 106 -5.34 17.79 0.20
C ARG A 106 -6.44 16.83 0.66
N MET A 107 -6.10 15.56 0.74
CA MET A 107 -7.01 14.51 1.21
C MET A 107 -6.99 14.45 2.74
N GLY A 108 -8.16 14.25 3.36
CA GLY A 108 -8.31 14.20 4.81
C GLY A 108 -9.76 13.95 5.23
N TRP A 109 -10.16 14.44 6.40
CA TRP A 109 -11.53 14.27 6.89
C TRP A 109 -12.44 15.45 6.54
N TYR A 110 -12.06 16.68 6.92
CA TYR A 110 -12.75 17.95 6.64
C TYR A 110 -14.26 17.87 6.87
N ASN A 111 -14.68 17.40 8.04
CA ASN A 111 -16.10 17.23 8.44
C ASN A 111 -16.92 16.33 7.49
N GLY A 112 -16.26 15.44 6.75
CA GLY A 112 -16.89 14.52 5.81
C GLY A 112 -16.79 14.91 4.34
N ASP A 113 -16.28 16.11 4.02
CA ASP A 113 -16.00 16.51 2.63
C ASP A 113 -14.82 15.78 2.01
N ARG A 114 -13.95 15.18 2.84
CA ARG A 114 -12.83 14.28 2.47
C ARG A 114 -11.64 14.94 1.79
N ALA A 115 -11.79 16.16 1.31
CA ALA A 115 -10.70 16.91 0.70
C ALA A 115 -10.87 18.41 0.92
N ARG A 116 -9.77 19.13 0.95
CA ARG A 116 -9.74 20.60 0.99
C ARG A 116 -8.98 21.13 -0.21
N LEU A 117 -9.56 22.09 -0.89
CA LEU A 117 -8.90 22.80 -1.98
C LEU A 117 -7.91 23.82 -1.41
N LEU A 118 -6.62 23.66 -1.73
CA LEU A 118 -5.58 24.58 -1.28
C LEU A 118 -5.17 25.58 -2.35
N TRP A 119 -5.15 25.14 -3.60
CA TRP A 119 -4.63 25.96 -4.67
C TRP A 119 -5.33 25.69 -6.00
N LYS A 120 -5.38 26.74 -6.85
CA LYS A 120 -5.89 26.69 -8.22
C LYS A 120 -4.95 27.42 -9.16
N SER A 121 -4.68 26.83 -10.31
CA SER A 121 -3.97 27.54 -11.36
C SER A 121 -4.88 28.58 -12.06
N GLY A 122 -4.26 29.54 -12.73
CA GLY A 122 -4.89 30.22 -13.86
C GLY A 122 -5.16 29.25 -15.02
N SER A 123 -5.60 29.79 -16.16
CA SER A 123 -5.71 29.02 -17.39
C SER A 123 -4.31 28.72 -17.95
N VAL A 124 -4.00 27.43 -18.13
CA VAL A 124 -2.75 26.94 -18.71
C VAL A 124 -3.01 26.54 -20.16
N LYS A 125 -2.11 26.92 -21.08
CA LYS A 125 -2.22 26.55 -22.50
C LYS A 125 -2.12 25.03 -22.65
N GLY A 126 -3.12 24.42 -23.28
CA GLY A 126 -3.14 23.01 -23.57
C GLY A 126 -2.37 22.68 -24.85
N HIS A 127 -1.76 21.51 -24.88
CA HIS A 127 -1.15 20.94 -26.07
C HIS A 127 -1.03 19.43 -25.93
N ARG A 128 -0.96 18.73 -27.06
CA ARG A 128 -0.60 17.33 -27.07
C ARG A 128 0.90 17.18 -26.91
N GLN A 129 1.31 16.39 -25.94
CA GLN A 129 2.69 15.96 -25.81
C GLN A 129 3.01 14.85 -26.84
N ARG A 130 4.30 14.59 -27.04
CA ARG A 130 4.73 13.48 -27.90
C ARG A 130 4.27 12.13 -27.36
N ALA A 131 4.18 11.14 -28.23
CA ALA A 131 3.88 9.76 -27.82
C ALA A 131 4.89 9.25 -26.79
N ALA A 132 4.44 8.35 -25.94
CA ALA A 132 5.34 7.65 -25.03
C ALA A 132 6.34 6.79 -25.83
N SER A 133 7.51 6.61 -25.27
CA SER A 133 8.54 5.69 -25.78
C SER A 133 8.49 4.38 -25.02
N MET A 134 8.88 3.31 -25.71
CA MET A 134 9.11 1.97 -25.14
C MET A 134 10.60 1.73 -25.02
N ILE A 135 11.05 1.28 -23.84
CA ILE A 135 12.44 0.90 -23.60
C ILE A 135 12.54 -0.61 -23.56
N HIS A 136 13.28 -1.19 -24.50
CA HIS A 136 13.58 -2.62 -24.54
C HIS A 136 14.93 -2.93 -23.84
N PRO A 137 15.12 -4.14 -23.28
CA PRO A 137 14.22 -5.30 -23.35
C PRO A 137 13.14 -5.35 -22.24
N THR A 138 13.06 -4.36 -21.35
CA THR A 138 12.19 -4.38 -20.17
C THR A 138 10.74 -3.98 -20.45
N ASN A 139 10.41 -3.63 -21.69
CA ASN A 139 9.08 -3.11 -22.09
C ASN A 139 8.60 -1.96 -21.19
N THR A 140 9.52 -1.06 -20.86
CA THR A 140 9.23 0.07 -19.98
C THR A 140 8.64 1.23 -20.75
N VAL A 141 7.43 1.65 -20.41
CA VAL A 141 6.79 2.83 -20.99
C VAL A 141 7.25 4.10 -20.28
N GLN A 142 7.76 5.07 -21.04
CA GLN A 142 8.11 6.41 -20.55
C GLN A 142 7.47 7.50 -21.40
N ALA A 143 6.87 8.49 -20.74
CA ALA A 143 6.32 9.69 -21.35
C ALA A 143 7.33 10.84 -21.19
N VAL A 144 8.26 10.95 -22.14
CA VAL A 144 9.29 11.97 -22.13
C VAL A 144 8.70 13.31 -22.62
N TRP A 145 7.94 13.96 -21.73
CA TRP A 145 7.20 15.18 -22.02
C TRP A 145 7.94 16.45 -21.62
N GLY A 146 7.52 17.58 -22.20
CA GLY A 146 7.91 18.90 -21.73
C GLY A 146 7.09 19.31 -20.52
N GLU A 147 7.69 20.12 -19.65
CA GLU A 147 7.01 20.72 -18.51
C GLU A 147 5.83 21.56 -18.96
N SER A 148 4.72 21.46 -18.27
CA SER A 148 3.49 22.19 -18.55
C SER A 148 3.20 23.28 -17.53
N LEU A 149 3.53 23.02 -16.26
CA LEU A 149 3.26 23.91 -15.15
C LEU A 149 4.12 23.54 -13.95
N THR A 150 4.61 24.54 -13.22
CA THR A 150 5.16 24.41 -11.87
C THR A 150 4.09 24.81 -10.85
N VAL A 151 3.77 23.93 -9.90
CA VAL A 151 2.81 24.16 -8.83
C VAL A 151 3.58 24.53 -7.55
N PRO A 152 3.39 25.74 -6.99
CA PRO A 152 4.02 26.10 -5.72
C PRO A 152 3.34 25.33 -4.57
N THR A 153 4.11 25.01 -3.54
CA THR A 153 3.58 24.33 -2.34
C THR A 153 3.90 25.13 -1.06
N ASP A 154 4.07 26.43 -1.19
CA ASP A 154 4.29 27.30 -0.04
C ASP A 154 3.12 27.19 0.93
N ASP A 155 3.43 26.98 2.21
CA ASP A 155 2.45 26.81 3.28
C ASP A 155 1.50 25.61 3.12
N TRP A 156 1.80 24.66 2.22
CA TRP A 156 0.98 23.46 2.13
C TRP A 156 1.26 22.52 3.31
N PRO A 157 0.23 22.08 4.03
CA PRO A 157 0.42 21.09 5.08
C PRO A 157 0.80 19.73 4.48
N GLU A 158 1.56 18.95 5.25
CA GLU A 158 1.87 17.57 4.91
C GLU A 158 0.59 16.75 4.66
N GLY A 159 0.63 15.80 3.74
CA GLY A 159 -0.52 14.96 3.41
C GLY A 159 -0.44 14.33 2.04
N SER A 160 -1.44 13.52 1.72
CA SER A 160 -1.66 13.01 0.37
C SER A 160 -2.51 13.99 -0.43
N TYR A 161 -2.12 14.24 -1.67
CA TYR A 161 -2.74 15.24 -2.54
C TYR A 161 -3.21 14.64 -3.86
N LEU A 162 -4.30 15.20 -4.36
CA LEU A 162 -4.77 14.97 -5.72
C LEU A 162 -4.76 16.31 -6.47
N LEU A 163 -3.90 16.42 -7.47
CA LEU A 163 -3.90 17.54 -8.40
C LEU A 163 -4.90 17.17 -9.51
N ARG A 164 -6.10 17.78 -9.49
CA ARG A 164 -7.10 17.51 -10.53
C ARG A 164 -6.86 18.43 -11.71
N LEU A 165 -6.63 17.82 -12.85
CA LEU A 165 -6.52 18.47 -14.14
C LEU A 165 -7.93 18.65 -14.71
N ASP A 166 -8.35 19.87 -14.99
CA ASP A 166 -9.66 20.22 -15.52
C ASP A 166 -9.49 20.85 -16.92
N ALA A 167 -9.73 20.09 -17.98
CA ALA A 167 -9.71 20.61 -19.35
C ALA A 167 -10.89 21.55 -19.61
N GLU A 168 -10.75 22.55 -20.49
CA GLU A 168 -11.84 23.45 -20.87
C GLU A 168 -13.03 22.71 -21.50
N THR A 169 -12.78 21.52 -22.07
CA THR A 169 -13.81 20.62 -22.64
C THR A 169 -14.58 19.84 -21.57
N GLY A 170 -14.25 20.01 -20.29
CA GLY A 170 -14.86 19.34 -19.15
C GLY A 170 -14.19 18.01 -18.75
N ALA A 171 -13.26 17.48 -19.54
CA ALA A 171 -12.55 16.26 -19.19
C ALA A 171 -11.63 16.47 -17.97
N GLN A 172 -11.57 15.48 -17.08
CA GLN A 172 -10.84 15.57 -15.80
C GLN A 172 -9.98 14.34 -15.56
N ARG A 173 -8.81 14.52 -14.90
CA ARG A 173 -7.92 13.46 -14.41
C ARG A 173 -7.20 13.91 -13.14
N TYR A 174 -6.81 12.97 -12.31
CA TYR A 174 -5.94 13.23 -11.17
C TYR A 174 -4.47 12.99 -11.48
N VAL A 175 -3.63 13.68 -10.72
CA VAL A 175 -2.21 13.39 -10.54
C VAL A 175 -1.98 13.32 -9.04
N PRO A 176 -1.72 12.12 -8.46
CA PRO A 176 -1.44 11.98 -7.04
C PRO A 176 -0.01 12.42 -6.72
N VAL A 177 0.16 13.13 -5.61
CA VAL A 177 1.46 13.57 -5.07
C VAL A 177 1.38 13.56 -3.54
N THR A 178 2.47 13.28 -2.87
CA THR A 178 2.58 13.39 -1.41
C THR A 178 3.36 14.66 -1.05
N VAL A 179 2.78 15.54 -0.23
CA VAL A 179 3.58 16.55 0.48
C VAL A 179 4.07 15.86 1.75
N ARG A 180 5.32 15.38 1.70
CA ARG A 180 5.89 14.48 2.69
C ARG A 180 6.35 15.18 3.94
N SER A 181 6.42 14.43 5.02
CA SER A 181 6.92 14.90 6.29
C SER A 181 8.45 14.93 6.31
N ALA A 182 9.01 16.00 6.87
CA ALA A 182 10.44 16.11 7.10
C ALA A 182 10.91 15.28 8.31
N SER A 183 10.01 14.95 9.24
CA SER A 183 10.28 14.11 10.41
C SER A 183 9.08 13.24 10.71
N THR A 184 9.35 12.00 11.12
CA THR A 184 8.31 11.03 11.54
C THR A 184 8.31 10.77 13.05
N THR A 185 9.26 11.34 13.77
CA THR A 185 9.47 11.10 15.21
C THR A 185 8.21 11.37 16.02
N GLY A 186 7.76 10.39 16.81
CA GLY A 186 6.56 10.44 17.63
C GLY A 186 5.25 10.44 16.85
N ARG A 187 5.25 10.09 15.58
CA ARG A 187 4.09 10.20 14.69
C ARG A 187 3.70 8.84 14.11
N VAL A 188 2.44 8.71 13.73
CA VAL A 188 1.93 7.59 12.94
C VAL A 188 2.19 7.90 11.47
N VAL A 189 3.02 7.10 10.84
CA VAL A 189 3.44 7.28 9.45
C VAL A 189 2.46 6.60 8.52
N ILE A 190 1.85 7.36 7.62
CA ILE A 190 1.07 6.85 6.50
C ILE A 190 2.00 6.68 5.30
N LYS A 191 2.14 5.47 4.81
CA LYS A 191 2.90 5.17 3.60
C LYS A 191 1.97 5.16 2.39
N ASN A 192 2.26 6.00 1.39
CA ASN A 192 1.67 5.89 0.06
C ASN A 192 2.48 4.90 -0.78
N GLY A 193 1.84 3.82 -1.24
CA GLY A 193 2.47 2.69 -1.94
C GLY A 193 2.81 2.96 -3.40
N THR A 194 3.59 4.00 -3.68
CA THR A 194 3.87 4.49 -5.04
C THR A 194 4.52 3.45 -5.96
N ALA A 195 5.33 2.54 -5.42
CA ALA A 195 5.90 1.43 -6.19
C ALA A 195 4.79 0.47 -6.66
N THR A 196 3.86 0.13 -5.77
CA THR A 196 2.71 -0.73 -6.09
C THR A 196 1.76 -0.03 -7.07
N TRP A 197 1.51 1.27 -6.91
CA TRP A 197 0.66 1.99 -7.87
C TRP A 197 1.21 1.91 -9.30
N GLN A 198 2.52 2.04 -9.48
CA GLN A 198 3.14 1.92 -10.80
C GLN A 198 3.16 0.50 -11.34
N ALA A 199 3.27 -0.50 -10.47
CA ALA A 199 3.26 -1.91 -10.86
C ALA A 199 1.96 -2.33 -11.55
N TYR A 200 0.84 -1.69 -11.20
CA TYR A 200 -0.51 -1.92 -11.75
C TYR A 200 -0.97 -0.87 -12.76
N ASN A 201 -0.13 0.10 -13.08
CA ASN A 201 -0.47 1.19 -13.99
C ASN A 201 -0.39 0.74 -15.45
N THR A 202 -1.53 0.50 -16.08
CA THR A 202 -1.62 0.05 -17.49
C THR A 202 -1.48 1.19 -18.52
N TRP A 203 -1.24 2.43 -18.08
CA TRP A 203 -1.10 3.53 -19.03
C TRP A 203 0.04 3.30 -20.01
N GLY A 204 -0.26 3.47 -21.29
CA GLY A 204 0.66 3.15 -22.39
C GLY A 204 0.65 1.69 -22.80
N GLY A 205 -0.26 0.87 -22.23
CA GLY A 205 -0.53 -0.50 -22.65
C GLY A 205 0.31 -1.57 -21.95
N TYR A 206 1.13 -1.22 -20.95
CA TYR A 206 2.02 -2.16 -20.26
C TYR A 206 2.14 -1.84 -18.78
N ASP A 207 2.17 -2.88 -17.95
CA ASP A 207 2.55 -2.84 -16.53
C ASP A 207 3.30 -4.12 -16.13
N LEU A 208 3.49 -4.38 -14.84
CA LEU A 208 4.19 -5.59 -14.38
C LEU A 208 3.37 -6.89 -14.49
N TYR A 209 2.16 -6.86 -15.08
CA TYR A 209 1.28 -8.01 -15.29
C TYR A 209 0.77 -8.10 -16.71
N ASN A 210 0.64 -6.94 -17.38
CA ASN A 210 -0.02 -6.82 -18.66
C ASN A 210 0.98 -6.46 -19.77
N GLY A 211 0.77 -7.08 -20.93
CA GLY A 211 1.51 -6.83 -22.16
C GLY A 211 0.78 -5.86 -23.09
N PRO A 212 0.97 -6.01 -24.41
CA PRO A 212 0.50 -5.05 -25.40
C PRO A 212 -1.00 -4.69 -25.26
N GLY A 213 -1.29 -3.39 -25.16
CA GLY A 213 -2.67 -2.90 -25.03
C GLY A 213 -3.27 -3.01 -23.62
N GLY A 214 -2.47 -3.31 -22.59
CA GLY A 214 -2.96 -3.49 -21.22
C GLY A 214 -3.76 -4.77 -21.01
N ILE A 215 -3.56 -5.75 -21.90
CA ILE A 215 -4.20 -7.07 -21.83
C ILE A 215 -3.34 -7.98 -20.95
N ALA A 216 -3.98 -8.86 -20.18
CA ALA A 216 -3.31 -9.89 -19.39
C ALA A 216 -2.42 -10.76 -20.30
N ASP A 217 -1.14 -10.45 -20.32
CA ASP A 217 -0.12 -11.16 -21.09
C ASP A 217 1.18 -11.15 -20.28
N TYR A 218 1.27 -12.09 -19.37
CA TYR A 218 2.38 -12.15 -18.42
C TYR A 218 3.75 -12.37 -19.09
N SER A 219 3.78 -13.00 -20.25
CA SER A 219 5.02 -13.27 -21.00
C SER A 219 5.60 -12.01 -21.65
N ASN A 220 4.75 -11.09 -22.06
CA ASN A 220 5.12 -9.84 -22.73
C ASN A 220 4.95 -8.59 -21.84
N ARG A 221 4.73 -8.77 -20.53
CA ARG A 221 4.58 -7.66 -19.58
C ARG A 221 5.84 -6.78 -19.50
N SER A 222 5.72 -5.64 -18.85
CA SER A 222 6.90 -4.90 -18.41
C SER A 222 7.69 -5.67 -17.35
N LEU A 223 9.01 -5.56 -17.38
CA LEU A 223 9.94 -6.01 -16.33
C LEU A 223 10.42 -4.83 -15.47
N ALA A 224 10.12 -3.61 -15.90
CA ALA A 224 10.32 -2.37 -15.15
C ALA A 224 9.23 -1.37 -15.53
N VAL A 225 8.80 -0.56 -14.58
CA VAL A 225 7.79 0.49 -14.76
C VAL A 225 8.28 1.83 -14.26
N SER A 226 8.03 2.87 -15.05
CA SER A 226 8.51 4.22 -14.77
C SER A 226 7.44 5.09 -14.12
N LEU A 227 7.86 5.97 -13.21
CA LEU A 227 7.04 7.07 -12.70
C LEU A 227 6.90 8.21 -13.73
N ASP A 228 7.67 8.17 -14.82
CA ASP A 228 7.64 9.18 -15.88
C ASP A 228 6.52 8.90 -16.88
N ARG A 229 5.30 8.71 -16.37
CA ARG A 229 4.10 8.49 -17.18
C ARG A 229 2.84 8.78 -16.35
N PRO A 230 1.73 9.19 -16.98
CA PRO A 230 0.45 9.28 -16.30
C PRO A 230 0.04 7.96 -15.66
N TYR A 231 -0.81 8.02 -14.65
CA TYR A 231 -1.56 6.87 -14.20
C TYR A 231 -2.79 6.66 -15.10
N ASP A 232 -3.19 5.42 -15.23
CA ASP A 232 -4.37 5.01 -16.00
C ASP A 232 -5.70 5.39 -15.32
N ALA A 233 -6.82 4.91 -15.86
CA ALA A 233 -8.17 5.13 -15.36
C ALA A 233 -8.44 6.61 -15.05
N ASN A 234 -8.72 6.96 -13.80
CA ASN A 234 -8.95 8.33 -13.35
C ASN A 234 -7.66 9.08 -12.94
N GLY A 235 -6.51 8.43 -13.03
CA GLY A 235 -5.21 8.97 -12.63
C GLY A 235 -4.79 8.70 -11.19
N ALA A 236 -5.67 8.14 -10.34
CA ALA A 236 -5.37 7.88 -8.93
C ALA A 236 -6.15 6.67 -8.36
N TYR A 237 -6.49 5.70 -9.21
CA TYR A 237 -7.36 4.58 -8.80
C TYR A 237 -6.81 3.84 -7.57
N MET A 238 -5.52 3.45 -7.58
CA MET A 238 -4.89 2.70 -6.49
C MET A 238 -4.96 3.45 -5.16
N PHE A 239 -4.60 4.72 -5.15
CA PHE A 239 -4.70 5.58 -3.97
C PHE A 239 -6.15 5.68 -3.45
N LEU A 240 -7.09 6.00 -4.32
CA LEU A 240 -8.50 6.20 -3.95
C LEU A 240 -9.16 4.93 -3.41
N TYR A 241 -8.79 3.79 -3.98
CA TYR A 241 -9.37 2.51 -3.60
C TYR A 241 -8.73 1.91 -2.35
N HIS A 242 -7.39 1.94 -2.26
CA HIS A 242 -6.65 1.21 -1.24
C HIS A 242 -6.25 2.06 -0.02
N GLU A 243 -6.01 3.37 -0.16
CA GLU A 243 -5.37 4.14 0.90
C GLU A 243 -6.24 5.24 1.49
N ARG A 244 -6.97 5.96 0.65
CA ARG A 244 -7.73 7.17 1.03
C ARG A 244 -8.56 6.99 2.30
N LYS A 245 -9.24 5.87 2.47
CA LYS A 245 -10.17 5.65 3.59
C LYS A 245 -9.48 5.49 4.94
N THR A 246 -8.30 4.88 4.95
CA THR A 246 -7.46 4.83 6.15
C THR A 246 -6.99 6.23 6.53
N ILE A 247 -6.61 7.03 5.54
CA ILE A 247 -6.22 8.44 5.73
C ILE A 247 -7.38 9.24 6.32
N GLU A 248 -8.56 9.17 5.73
CA GLU A 248 -9.76 9.85 6.23
C GLU A 248 -10.07 9.49 7.69
N LEU A 249 -9.93 8.21 8.05
CA LEU A 249 -10.17 7.74 9.41
C LEU A 249 -9.11 8.27 10.37
N ALA A 250 -7.82 8.15 10.03
CA ALA A 250 -6.71 8.60 10.86
C ALA A 250 -6.74 10.13 11.08
N GLU A 251 -7.03 10.90 10.03
CA GLU A 251 -7.21 12.35 10.09
C GLU A 251 -8.42 12.74 10.97
N ARG A 252 -9.55 12.04 10.83
CA ARG A 252 -10.74 12.22 11.67
C ARG A 252 -10.46 11.99 13.15
N MET A 253 -9.56 11.06 13.47
CA MET A 253 -9.17 10.75 14.84
C MET A 253 -8.24 11.81 15.45
N GLY A 254 -7.71 12.74 14.64
CA GLY A 254 -6.79 13.78 15.09
C GLY A 254 -5.43 13.25 15.52
N LEU A 255 -4.98 12.14 14.96
CA LEU A 255 -3.70 11.53 15.30
C LEU A 255 -2.50 12.38 14.81
N PRO A 256 -1.35 12.29 15.47
CA PRO A 256 -0.11 12.91 14.97
C PRO A 256 0.40 12.14 13.75
N LEU A 257 -0.03 12.54 12.55
CA LEU A 257 0.28 11.84 11.31
C LEU A 257 1.53 12.39 10.63
N ALA A 258 2.30 11.51 10.01
CA ALA A 258 3.34 11.83 9.03
C ALA A 258 3.03 11.09 7.72
N TYR A 259 3.49 11.65 6.60
CA TYR A 259 3.25 11.11 5.26
C TYR A 259 4.56 10.88 4.54
N VAL A 260 4.72 9.71 3.94
CA VAL A 260 5.88 9.31 3.14
C VAL A 260 5.44 8.44 1.98
N THR A 261 6.34 8.19 1.02
CA THR A 261 6.11 7.19 -0.03
C THR A 261 7.13 6.06 0.04
N SER A 262 6.93 5.01 -0.74
CA SER A 262 7.92 3.93 -0.90
C SER A 262 9.30 4.47 -1.28
N MET A 263 9.36 5.56 -2.05
CA MET A 263 10.61 6.11 -2.58
C MET A 263 11.49 6.74 -1.49
N GLU A 264 10.87 7.43 -0.52
CA GLU A 264 11.63 8.02 0.60
C GLU A 264 12.06 6.96 1.60
N ILE A 265 11.21 5.97 1.88
CA ILE A 265 11.62 4.88 2.79
C ILE A 265 12.79 4.09 2.18
N ASP A 266 12.79 3.86 0.86
CA ASP A 266 13.95 3.28 0.16
C ASP A 266 15.21 4.15 0.30
N ALA A 267 15.04 5.48 0.20
CA ALA A 267 16.15 6.44 0.12
C ALA A 267 16.82 6.75 1.45
N GLU A 268 16.03 6.88 2.50
CA GLU A 268 16.42 7.57 3.72
C GLU A 268 16.42 6.60 4.92
N PRO A 269 17.58 6.03 5.31
CA PRO A 269 17.66 4.98 6.33
C PRO A 269 17.18 5.41 7.73
N HIS A 270 17.18 6.71 8.01
CA HIS A 270 16.78 7.30 9.30
C HIS A 270 15.40 7.97 9.28
N LEU A 271 14.68 7.88 8.15
CA LEU A 271 13.38 8.53 8.02
C LEU A 271 12.36 8.08 9.07
N LEU A 272 12.41 6.81 9.46
CA LEU A 272 11.48 6.20 10.41
C LEU A 272 11.97 6.22 11.87
N ASP A 273 13.10 6.87 12.16
CA ASP A 273 13.66 6.90 13.50
C ASP A 273 12.72 7.61 14.49
N GLY A 274 12.35 6.86 15.53
CA GLY A 274 11.45 7.36 16.57
C GLY A 274 9.99 7.50 16.15
N ALA A 275 9.58 7.03 14.97
CA ALA A 275 8.17 6.95 14.59
C ALA A 275 7.40 6.03 15.56
N SER A 276 6.15 6.40 15.89
CA SER A 276 5.29 5.57 16.74
C SER A 276 4.77 4.34 16.00
N ALA A 277 4.41 4.51 14.74
CA ALA A 277 3.92 3.43 13.90
C ALA A 277 4.13 3.70 12.41
N LEU A 278 4.16 2.64 11.61
CA LEU A 278 3.99 2.66 10.15
C LEU A 278 2.66 1.97 9.79
N ILE A 279 1.88 2.61 8.93
CA ILE A 279 0.62 2.09 8.39
C ILE A 279 0.75 1.94 6.87
N THR A 280 0.55 0.73 6.37
CA THR A 280 0.33 0.46 4.95
C THR A 280 -1.13 0.07 4.74
N ALA A 281 -1.72 0.40 3.60
CA ALA A 281 -3.14 0.24 3.42
C ALA A 281 -3.51 -0.46 2.11
N GLY A 282 -4.43 -1.40 2.21
CA GLY A 282 -5.11 -2.09 1.13
C GLY A 282 -4.24 -3.04 0.32
N HIS A 283 -3.32 -2.51 -0.48
CA HIS A 283 -2.46 -3.31 -1.34
C HIS A 283 -1.09 -2.65 -1.50
N ASP A 284 -0.07 -3.22 -0.86
CA ASP A 284 1.28 -2.69 -0.83
C ASP A 284 2.30 -3.81 -1.09
N GLU A 285 2.28 -4.33 -2.31
CA GLU A 285 2.92 -5.58 -2.73
C GLU A 285 4.42 -5.42 -3.05
N TYR A 286 4.85 -4.23 -3.54
CA TYR A 286 6.17 -4.03 -4.16
C TYR A 286 7.11 -3.27 -3.23
N TRP A 287 8.09 -3.99 -2.64
CA TRP A 287 9.05 -3.43 -1.69
C TRP A 287 10.49 -3.65 -2.16
N SER A 288 11.33 -2.65 -1.98
CA SER A 288 12.77 -2.79 -2.20
C SER A 288 13.49 -3.33 -0.96
N PRO A 289 14.71 -3.92 -1.11
CA PRO A 289 15.53 -4.33 0.03
C PRO A 289 15.86 -3.20 1.00
N PRO A 290 16.26 -1.99 0.57
CA PRO A 290 16.45 -0.86 1.49
C PRO A 290 15.17 -0.50 2.25
N GLU A 291 14.03 -0.37 1.56
CA GLU A 291 12.74 -0.08 2.20
C GLU A 291 12.41 -1.10 3.30
N ARG A 292 12.49 -2.39 2.99
CA ARG A 292 12.24 -3.45 3.96
C ARG A 292 13.24 -3.42 5.14
N ALA A 293 14.51 -3.17 4.86
CA ALA A 293 15.54 -3.09 5.89
C ALA A 293 15.30 -1.93 6.86
N HIS A 294 14.94 -0.74 6.33
CA HIS A 294 14.65 0.44 7.14
C HIS A 294 13.40 0.24 8.02
N VAL A 295 12.34 -0.33 7.47
CA VAL A 295 11.12 -0.67 8.24
C VAL A 295 11.43 -1.73 9.30
N THR A 296 12.21 -2.76 8.96
CA THR A 296 12.64 -3.79 9.92
C THR A 296 13.48 -3.19 11.05
N ALA A 297 14.42 -2.29 10.74
CA ALA A 297 15.23 -1.58 11.72
C ALA A 297 14.36 -0.73 12.66
N ALA A 298 13.40 0.02 12.14
CA ALA A 298 12.47 0.82 12.91
C ALA A 298 11.57 -0.05 13.82
N ARG A 299 11.04 -1.21 13.34
CA ARG A 299 10.36 -2.19 14.19
C ARG A 299 11.29 -2.68 15.32
N ASN A 300 12.52 -2.99 14.98
CA ASN A 300 13.51 -3.47 15.97
C ASN A 300 13.90 -2.38 16.98
N ALA A 301 13.61 -1.11 16.68
CA ALA A 301 13.74 0.03 17.58
C ALA A 301 12.43 0.38 18.34
N GLY A 302 11.34 -0.37 18.13
CA GLY A 302 10.09 -0.22 18.87
C GLY A 302 8.92 0.38 18.08
N MET A 303 9.10 0.74 16.80
CA MET A 303 8.01 1.22 15.94
C MET A 303 6.97 0.13 15.69
N ASN A 304 5.71 0.41 15.95
CA ASN A 304 4.61 -0.50 15.61
C ASN A 304 4.38 -0.53 14.09
N ILE A 305 3.80 -1.62 13.57
CA ILE A 305 3.46 -1.70 12.14
C ILE A 305 2.04 -2.26 11.99
N ALA A 306 1.22 -1.65 11.12
CA ALA A 306 -0.05 -2.22 10.71
C ALA A 306 -0.11 -2.35 9.18
N PHE A 307 -0.13 -3.59 8.72
CA PHE A 307 -0.40 -3.97 7.35
C PHE A 307 -1.92 -4.16 7.20
N MET A 308 -2.59 -3.13 6.66
CA MET A 308 -4.07 -3.10 6.59
C MET A 308 -4.54 -3.56 5.22
N GLY A 309 -4.22 -4.79 4.86
CA GLY A 309 -4.54 -5.33 3.55
C GLY A 309 -4.20 -6.80 3.44
N ALA A 310 -3.77 -7.22 2.27
CA ALA A 310 -3.17 -8.51 1.96
C ALA A 310 -2.18 -8.37 0.81
N ASN A 311 -1.39 -9.43 0.60
CA ASN A 311 -0.32 -9.46 -0.41
C ASN A 311 0.68 -8.33 -0.18
N THR A 312 0.96 -8.06 1.09
CA THR A 312 1.91 -7.02 1.47
C THR A 312 3.33 -7.53 1.33
N MET A 313 4.20 -6.70 0.71
CA MET A 313 5.64 -6.98 0.62
C MET A 313 5.96 -8.32 -0.08
N PHE A 314 5.14 -8.74 -1.04
CA PHE A 314 5.35 -10.02 -1.73
C PHE A 314 6.46 -9.94 -2.79
N ARG A 315 6.49 -8.82 -3.54
CA ARG A 315 7.43 -8.63 -4.65
C ARG A 315 8.67 -7.86 -4.20
N ARG A 316 9.83 -8.48 -4.38
CA ARG A 316 11.13 -7.83 -4.19
C ARG A 316 11.47 -7.02 -5.42
N THR A 317 11.67 -5.71 -5.25
CA THR A 317 11.96 -4.77 -6.34
C THR A 317 13.34 -4.16 -6.21
N ARG A 318 13.81 -3.54 -7.29
CA ARG A 318 14.95 -2.64 -7.29
C ARG A 318 14.48 -1.28 -7.79
N ILE A 319 14.82 -0.24 -7.06
CA ILE A 319 14.50 1.13 -7.43
C ILE A 319 15.71 1.75 -8.12
N ASP A 320 15.47 2.41 -9.26
CA ASP A 320 16.51 3.03 -10.09
C ASP A 320 16.05 4.41 -10.59
N GLY A 321 16.95 5.17 -11.20
CA GLY A 321 16.68 6.48 -11.77
C GLY A 321 16.15 6.41 -13.20
N THR A 322 15.60 7.55 -13.62
CA THR A 322 15.35 7.90 -15.02
C THR A 322 16.04 9.20 -15.34
N ARG A 323 15.91 9.68 -16.58
CA ARG A 323 16.44 11.01 -16.91
C ARG A 323 15.73 12.17 -16.19
N LEU A 324 14.55 11.97 -15.59
CA LEU A 324 13.86 12.98 -14.79
C LEU A 324 14.30 13.01 -13.33
N GLY A 325 15.11 12.05 -12.91
CA GLY A 325 15.67 12.02 -11.55
C GLY A 325 15.85 10.61 -11.01
N GLU A 326 16.36 10.56 -9.80
CA GLU A 326 16.54 9.33 -9.02
C GLU A 326 15.19 8.74 -8.60
N ARG A 327 15.17 7.42 -8.32
CA ARG A 327 14.02 6.68 -7.78
C ARG A 327 12.73 6.85 -8.57
N ARG A 328 12.86 6.76 -9.90
CA ARG A 328 11.71 6.88 -10.81
C ARG A 328 11.46 5.65 -11.66
N LEU A 329 12.18 4.57 -11.41
CA LEU A 329 12.05 3.30 -12.09
C LEU A 329 11.91 2.18 -11.07
N VAL A 330 10.82 1.39 -11.15
CA VAL A 330 10.60 0.20 -10.33
C VAL A 330 10.85 -1.02 -11.20
N ILE A 331 11.88 -1.79 -10.88
CA ILE A 331 12.31 -2.99 -11.61
C ILE A 331 11.83 -4.23 -10.84
N CYS A 332 11.14 -5.15 -11.53
CA CYS A 332 10.67 -6.41 -10.94
C CYS A 332 10.52 -7.51 -11.98
N TYR A 333 11.46 -8.44 -12.00
CA TYR A 333 11.45 -9.59 -12.90
C TYR A 333 10.52 -10.72 -12.43
N LYS A 334 10.17 -10.75 -11.14
CA LYS A 334 9.28 -11.78 -10.56
C LYS A 334 9.79 -13.20 -10.87
N THR A 335 8.92 -14.07 -11.37
CA THR A 335 9.26 -15.43 -11.78
C THR A 335 10.27 -15.50 -12.93
N SER A 336 10.52 -14.39 -13.63
CA SER A 336 11.56 -14.31 -14.66
C SER A 336 12.93 -13.86 -14.11
N TYR A 337 13.17 -13.98 -12.81
CA TYR A 337 14.36 -13.46 -12.13
C TYR A 337 15.70 -13.98 -12.70
N LEU A 338 15.71 -15.15 -13.35
CA LEU A 338 16.87 -15.65 -14.07
C LEU A 338 17.30 -14.76 -15.26
N GLN A 339 16.38 -13.91 -15.75
CA GLN A 339 16.63 -12.93 -16.80
C GLN A 339 17.06 -11.57 -16.24
N ASP A 340 17.01 -11.36 -14.92
CA ASP A 340 17.49 -10.13 -14.30
C ASP A 340 18.98 -9.98 -14.57
N PRO A 341 19.47 -8.86 -15.14
CA PRO A 341 20.87 -8.63 -15.43
C PRO A 341 21.80 -8.76 -14.23
N MET A 342 21.26 -8.71 -13.02
CA MET A 342 22.00 -8.87 -11.76
C MET A 342 22.16 -10.33 -11.35
N TYR A 343 21.37 -11.27 -11.91
CA TYR A 343 21.46 -12.67 -11.59
C TYR A 343 22.85 -13.24 -11.93
N GLY A 344 23.49 -13.88 -10.95
CA GLY A 344 24.85 -14.40 -11.07
C GLY A 344 25.97 -13.35 -11.02
N LYS A 345 25.63 -12.05 -10.95
CA LYS A 345 26.61 -10.97 -10.75
C LYS A 345 26.57 -10.42 -9.34
N ASP A 346 25.37 -9.96 -8.92
CA ASP A 346 25.06 -9.54 -7.57
C ASP A 346 23.63 -10.00 -7.23
N ASN A 347 23.55 -11.16 -6.64
CA ASN A 347 22.26 -11.75 -6.32
C ASN A 347 21.46 -10.92 -5.30
N SER A 348 22.12 -10.09 -4.49
CA SER A 348 21.42 -9.21 -3.53
C SER A 348 20.52 -8.18 -4.21
N LEU A 349 20.78 -7.88 -5.48
CA LEU A 349 20.01 -6.93 -6.30
C LEU A 349 19.00 -7.60 -7.23
N VAL A 350 18.95 -8.92 -7.27
CA VAL A 350 17.97 -9.65 -8.11
C VAL A 350 16.57 -9.44 -7.59
N THR A 351 15.65 -9.19 -8.51
CA THR A 351 14.23 -8.93 -8.21
C THR A 351 13.40 -10.19 -8.49
N SER A 352 12.75 -10.69 -7.44
CA SER A 352 11.93 -11.91 -7.46
C SER A 352 10.74 -11.76 -6.51
N ASP A 353 10.20 -12.85 -6.01
CA ASP A 353 9.33 -12.83 -4.84
C ASP A 353 10.20 -12.94 -3.58
N TRP A 354 9.82 -12.31 -2.48
CA TRP A 354 10.66 -12.26 -1.29
C TRP A 354 10.99 -13.63 -0.70
N ARG A 355 10.13 -14.61 -0.90
CA ARG A 355 10.35 -15.99 -0.43
C ARG A 355 11.12 -16.88 -1.42
N GLU A 356 11.43 -16.37 -2.62
CA GLU A 356 12.03 -17.12 -3.70
C GLU A 356 13.55 -16.87 -3.86
N PRO A 357 14.27 -17.81 -4.49
CA PRO A 357 15.66 -17.58 -4.86
C PRO A 357 15.84 -16.30 -5.71
N PRO A 358 17.07 -15.75 -5.73
CA PRO A 358 18.29 -16.25 -5.10
C PRO A 358 18.48 -15.81 -3.63
N ASN A 359 17.62 -14.96 -3.08
CA ASN A 359 17.73 -14.42 -1.73
C ASN A 359 16.40 -14.54 -0.97
N PRO A 360 16.01 -15.75 -0.55
CA PRO A 360 14.75 -15.95 0.15
C PRO A 360 14.79 -15.29 1.53
N ASP A 361 13.85 -14.39 1.74
CA ASP A 361 13.54 -13.78 3.03
C ASP A 361 12.02 -13.60 3.10
N PRO A 362 11.27 -14.64 3.52
CA PRO A 362 9.82 -14.63 3.48
C PRO A 362 9.21 -13.44 4.21
N GLU A 363 8.08 -12.95 3.71
CA GLU A 363 7.36 -11.77 4.22
C GLU A 363 7.04 -11.94 5.71
N SER A 364 6.70 -13.18 6.12
CA SER A 364 6.31 -13.52 7.49
C SER A 364 7.36 -13.16 8.55
N SER A 365 8.61 -12.98 8.16
CA SER A 365 9.67 -12.51 9.07
C SER A 365 9.42 -11.07 9.55
N LEU A 366 8.59 -10.29 8.82
CA LEU A 366 8.20 -8.94 9.19
C LEU A 366 6.69 -8.80 9.39
N THR A 367 5.85 -9.37 8.50
CA THR A 367 4.39 -9.25 8.58
C THR A 367 3.75 -10.20 9.60
N GLY A 368 4.37 -11.34 9.86
CA GLY A 368 3.80 -12.45 10.64
C GLY A 368 2.92 -13.39 9.81
N THR A 369 2.52 -12.98 8.63
CA THR A 369 1.69 -13.71 7.66
C THR A 369 2.41 -13.82 6.33
N LEU A 370 1.81 -14.51 5.38
CA LEU A 370 2.28 -14.65 4.01
C LEU A 370 1.11 -14.51 3.05
N TYR A 371 1.31 -13.82 1.94
CA TYR A 371 0.39 -13.90 0.82
C TYR A 371 0.19 -15.36 0.40
N GLU A 372 -1.06 -15.79 0.34
CA GLU A 372 -1.35 -17.19 0.03
C GLU A 372 -1.84 -17.35 -1.41
N SER A 373 -2.91 -16.66 -1.81
CA SER A 373 -3.42 -16.74 -3.19
C SER A 373 -4.54 -15.75 -3.50
N ASN A 374 -5.07 -15.83 -4.74
CA ASN A 374 -6.24 -15.15 -5.28
C ASN A 374 -6.85 -15.94 -6.46
N PRO A 375 -8.07 -15.63 -6.94
CA PRO A 375 -9.07 -14.82 -6.24
C PRO A 375 -9.81 -15.64 -5.19
N THR A 376 -10.24 -14.99 -4.13
CA THR A 376 -11.18 -15.58 -3.17
C THR A 376 -12.29 -14.59 -2.80
N ASP A 377 -13.40 -15.14 -2.30
CA ASP A 377 -14.54 -14.41 -1.72
C ASP A 377 -15.10 -15.26 -0.57
N ALA A 378 -14.76 -14.87 0.66
CA ALA A 378 -15.08 -15.68 1.82
C ALA A 378 -15.49 -14.84 3.04
N ASP A 379 -16.04 -15.53 4.05
CA ASP A 379 -16.38 -14.92 5.33
C ASP A 379 -15.12 -14.69 6.16
N TYR A 380 -15.03 -13.53 6.80
CA TYR A 380 -14.08 -13.31 7.88
C TYR A 380 -14.64 -13.88 9.18
N ILE A 381 -13.89 -14.75 9.86
CA ILE A 381 -14.33 -15.46 11.07
C ILE A 381 -13.42 -15.16 12.25
N VAL A 382 -14.00 -14.58 13.32
CA VAL A 382 -13.27 -14.24 14.54
C VAL A 382 -12.87 -15.50 15.30
N ALA A 383 -11.56 -15.63 15.59
CA ALA A 383 -10.98 -16.72 16.37
C ALA A 383 -10.69 -16.33 17.83
N SER A 384 -10.20 -15.12 18.07
CA SER A 384 -9.74 -14.63 19.38
C SER A 384 -10.52 -13.37 19.80
N PRO A 385 -11.81 -13.49 20.21
CA PRO A 385 -12.69 -12.34 20.46
C PRO A 385 -12.23 -11.46 21.63
N ASP A 386 -11.49 -12.01 22.59
CA ASP A 386 -11.01 -11.30 23.78
C ASP A 386 -9.76 -10.44 23.53
N SER A 387 -9.32 -10.34 22.29
CA SER A 387 -8.22 -9.44 21.92
C SER A 387 -8.63 -7.99 22.09
N TRP A 388 -7.71 -7.16 22.58
CA TRP A 388 -7.90 -5.72 22.69
C TRP A 388 -8.29 -5.06 21.36
N LEU A 389 -7.85 -5.63 20.24
CA LEU A 389 -8.16 -5.19 18.88
C LEU A 389 -9.67 -5.16 18.61
N PHE A 390 -10.41 -6.08 19.22
CA PHE A 390 -11.87 -6.17 19.08
C PHE A 390 -12.66 -5.43 20.16
N ALA A 391 -11.99 -4.61 20.97
CA ALA A 391 -12.69 -3.79 21.95
C ALA A 391 -13.80 -2.96 21.30
N LYS A 392 -14.97 -2.90 21.94
CA LYS A 392 -16.18 -2.17 21.49
C LYS A 392 -16.81 -2.67 20.18
N THR A 393 -16.41 -3.82 19.66
CA THR A 393 -17.02 -4.42 18.45
C THR A 393 -18.21 -5.33 18.77
N GLY A 394 -18.27 -5.87 19.99
CA GLY A 394 -19.30 -6.81 20.41
C GLY A 394 -19.19 -8.20 19.76
N VAL A 395 -18.02 -8.55 19.19
CA VAL A 395 -17.81 -9.87 18.58
C VAL A 395 -17.63 -10.97 19.63
N HIS A 396 -17.91 -12.18 19.23
CA HIS A 396 -17.62 -13.42 19.96
C HIS A 396 -16.91 -14.41 19.04
N LYS A 397 -16.38 -15.50 19.59
CA LYS A 397 -15.75 -16.56 18.79
C LYS A 397 -16.73 -17.08 17.74
N GLY A 398 -16.29 -17.15 16.48
CA GLY A 398 -17.12 -17.53 15.35
C GLY A 398 -18.00 -16.43 14.77
N SER A 399 -17.92 -15.17 15.29
CA SER A 399 -18.59 -14.04 14.63
C SER A 399 -18.14 -13.93 13.17
N LYS A 400 -19.11 -13.74 12.26
CA LYS A 400 -18.92 -13.74 10.81
C LYS A 400 -19.17 -12.37 10.20
N PHE A 401 -18.33 -12.04 9.21
CA PHE A 401 -18.49 -10.87 8.34
C PHE A 401 -18.37 -11.33 6.88
N THR A 402 -19.53 -11.55 6.27
CA THR A 402 -19.63 -12.14 4.93
C THR A 402 -18.95 -11.28 3.88
N GLY A 403 -18.14 -11.91 3.02
CA GLY A 403 -17.45 -11.29 1.90
C GLY A 403 -16.28 -10.36 2.29
N LEU A 404 -15.90 -10.30 3.58
CA LEU A 404 -14.79 -9.45 3.99
C LEU A 404 -13.43 -10.02 3.55
N VAL A 405 -13.26 -11.34 3.50
CA VAL A 405 -12.05 -11.95 2.96
C VAL A 405 -12.08 -11.93 1.44
N GLY A 406 -11.09 -11.29 0.84
CA GLY A 406 -10.92 -11.22 -0.61
C GLY A 406 -10.31 -9.87 -1.05
N ILE A 407 -9.94 -9.68 -2.31
CA ILE A 407 -9.87 -10.70 -3.37
C ILE A 407 -8.62 -11.55 -3.21
N GLU A 408 -7.63 -11.01 -2.52
CA GLU A 408 -6.39 -11.61 -2.06
C GLU A 408 -6.41 -11.79 -0.57
N TYR A 409 -5.67 -12.77 -0.07
CA TYR A 409 -5.61 -13.08 1.35
C TYR A 409 -4.24 -13.55 1.79
N ASP A 410 -3.93 -13.28 3.05
CA ASP A 410 -2.72 -13.72 3.73
C ASP A 410 -3.04 -14.76 4.78
N ARG A 411 -2.04 -15.56 5.14
CA ARG A 411 -2.14 -16.64 6.12
C ARG A 411 -0.92 -16.69 7.03
N VAL A 412 -1.13 -17.07 8.29
CA VAL A 412 -0.03 -17.53 9.14
C VAL A 412 0.35 -18.94 8.72
N ASN A 413 1.46 -19.07 8.01
CA ASN A 413 1.91 -20.35 7.48
C ASN A 413 3.15 -20.85 8.26
N PRO A 414 3.02 -21.89 9.10
CA PRO A 414 4.12 -22.36 9.96
C PRO A 414 5.25 -23.07 9.21
N VAL A 415 5.12 -23.30 7.90
CA VAL A 415 6.22 -23.83 7.05
C VAL A 415 7.33 -22.80 6.90
N TYR A 416 7.00 -21.52 7.04
CA TYR A 416 7.93 -20.40 6.96
C TYR A 416 8.24 -19.83 8.35
N PRO A 417 9.30 -19.04 8.51
CA PRO A 417 9.59 -18.38 9.77
C PRO A 417 8.42 -17.53 10.25
N VAL A 418 7.91 -17.80 11.45
CA VAL A 418 6.82 -17.05 12.08
C VAL A 418 7.36 -16.33 13.31
N GLN A 419 7.05 -15.05 13.44
CA GLN A 419 7.37 -14.26 14.64
C GLN A 419 6.54 -14.74 15.84
N ARG A 420 7.16 -14.86 17.01
CA ARG A 420 6.50 -15.31 18.24
C ARG A 420 6.77 -14.33 19.39
N PRO A 421 5.83 -14.09 20.31
CA PRO A 421 4.46 -14.66 20.35
C PRO A 421 3.56 -14.08 19.25
N ILE A 422 2.70 -14.91 18.65
CA ILE A 422 1.72 -14.51 17.64
C ILE A 422 0.31 -14.90 18.04
N GLU A 423 -0.63 -13.97 17.94
CA GLU A 423 -2.05 -14.16 18.19
C GLU A 423 -2.80 -14.14 16.84
N VAL A 424 -3.34 -15.28 16.45
CA VAL A 424 -4.24 -15.40 15.31
C VAL A 424 -5.61 -14.90 15.76
N LEU A 425 -6.04 -13.79 15.21
CA LEU A 425 -7.24 -13.03 15.58
C LEU A 425 -8.49 -13.49 14.84
N SER A 426 -8.33 -13.74 13.54
CA SER A 426 -9.29 -14.44 12.71
C SER A 426 -8.65 -15.65 12.07
N HIS A 427 -9.44 -16.68 11.85
CA HIS A 427 -9.03 -17.90 11.16
C HIS A 427 -10.19 -18.30 10.25
N SER A 428 -10.12 -17.86 9.01
CA SER A 428 -11.24 -17.84 8.08
C SER A 428 -11.02 -18.87 6.98
N PRO A 429 -11.72 -20.00 7.06
CA PRO A 429 -11.59 -21.05 6.07
C PRO A 429 -12.21 -20.64 4.73
N LEU A 430 -11.54 -21.02 3.68
CA LEU A 430 -11.93 -20.68 2.32
C LEU A 430 -11.45 -21.73 1.31
N GLN A 431 -11.97 -21.65 0.10
CA GLN A 431 -11.39 -22.33 -1.05
C GLN A 431 -10.85 -21.29 -2.03
N CYS A 432 -9.64 -21.55 -2.51
CA CYS A 432 -9.03 -20.77 -3.56
C CYS A 432 -8.47 -21.71 -4.62
N ARG A 433 -8.88 -21.54 -5.88
CA ARG A 433 -8.45 -22.38 -7.00
C ARG A 433 -8.64 -23.89 -6.76
N GLY A 434 -9.73 -24.25 -6.07
CA GLY A 434 -10.06 -25.65 -5.76
C GLY A 434 -9.28 -26.25 -4.59
N VAL A 435 -8.45 -25.49 -3.90
CA VAL A 435 -7.70 -25.91 -2.71
C VAL A 435 -8.28 -25.25 -1.46
N ASN A 436 -8.45 -26.04 -0.39
CA ASN A 436 -8.84 -25.52 0.91
C ASN A 436 -7.68 -24.75 1.55
N SER A 437 -7.96 -23.62 2.14
CA SER A 437 -7.00 -22.75 2.79
C SER A 437 -7.66 -21.89 3.88
N TYR A 438 -6.89 -20.97 4.44
CA TYR A 438 -7.35 -20.01 5.44
C TYR A 438 -6.88 -18.60 5.12
N SER A 439 -7.66 -17.60 5.51
CA SER A 439 -7.19 -16.23 5.68
C SER A 439 -7.09 -15.92 7.16
N ASP A 440 -5.95 -15.39 7.58
CA ASP A 440 -5.66 -15.07 8.97
C ASP A 440 -5.39 -13.58 9.15
N MET A 441 -6.09 -12.96 10.09
CA MET A 441 -5.63 -11.73 10.73
C MET A 441 -4.73 -12.12 11.89
N ALA A 442 -3.54 -11.56 11.97
CA ALA A 442 -2.57 -11.91 13.00
C ALA A 442 -1.91 -10.68 13.64
N TYR A 443 -1.65 -10.78 14.93
CA TYR A 443 -0.92 -9.80 15.71
C TYR A 443 0.24 -10.47 16.45
N TYR A 444 1.44 -9.93 16.30
CA TYR A 444 2.58 -10.38 17.11
C TYR A 444 3.24 -9.22 17.83
N THR A 445 3.98 -9.52 18.91
CA THR A 445 4.79 -8.56 19.61
C THR A 445 6.27 -8.91 19.52
N HIS A 446 7.08 -7.93 19.15
CA HIS A 446 8.53 -8.08 19.05
C HIS A 446 9.22 -7.72 20.36
N LYS A 447 10.42 -8.27 20.62
CA LYS A 447 11.22 -8.00 21.81
C LYS A 447 11.60 -6.52 22.00
N SER A 448 11.55 -5.71 20.96
CA SER A 448 11.74 -4.25 21.02
C SER A 448 10.57 -3.49 21.66
N GLY A 449 9.46 -4.17 21.92
CA GLY A 449 8.22 -3.55 22.35
C GLY A 449 7.25 -3.25 21.21
N ALA A 450 7.66 -3.39 19.96
CA ALA A 450 6.78 -3.17 18.80
C ALA A 450 5.64 -4.18 18.76
N GLY A 451 4.44 -3.72 18.44
CA GLY A 451 3.33 -4.54 17.98
C GLY A 451 3.24 -4.53 16.46
N VAL A 452 3.00 -5.67 15.85
CA VAL A 452 2.80 -5.78 14.39
C VAL A 452 1.50 -6.50 14.10
N LEU A 453 0.67 -5.88 13.29
CA LEU A 453 -0.63 -6.38 12.86
C LEU A 453 -0.64 -6.56 11.35
N ASP A 454 -1.18 -7.69 10.91
CA ASP A 454 -1.61 -7.89 9.52
C ASP A 454 -3.09 -8.29 9.50
N THR A 455 -3.90 -7.62 8.64
CA THR A 455 -5.33 -7.88 8.57
C THR A 455 -5.72 -9.05 7.67
N GLY A 456 -4.78 -9.55 6.86
CA GLY A 456 -4.90 -10.77 6.07
C GLY A 456 -5.91 -10.73 4.94
N THR A 457 -6.48 -9.56 4.62
CA THR A 457 -7.44 -9.41 3.51
C THR A 457 -7.36 -8.05 2.83
N MET A 458 -7.27 -8.05 1.49
CA MET A 458 -7.22 -6.83 0.69
C MET A 458 -8.47 -5.95 0.87
N ARG A 459 -9.63 -6.54 1.18
CA ARG A 459 -10.89 -5.79 1.35
C ARG A 459 -10.99 -5.01 2.65
N TRP A 460 -10.03 -5.13 3.57
CA TRP A 460 -10.11 -4.50 4.88
C TRP A 460 -10.36 -3.00 4.80
N VAL A 461 -9.54 -2.28 4.07
CA VAL A 461 -9.64 -0.81 3.93
C VAL A 461 -10.89 -0.40 3.16
N ALA A 462 -11.26 -1.17 2.14
CA ALA A 462 -12.45 -0.88 1.34
C ALA A 462 -13.71 -0.78 2.20
N CYS A 463 -13.74 -1.46 3.34
CA CYS A 463 -14.87 -1.49 4.26
C CYS A 463 -14.89 -0.33 5.26
N CYS A 464 -13.78 0.36 5.50
CA CYS A 464 -13.69 1.34 6.59
C CYS A 464 -14.64 2.54 6.47
N ASN A 465 -15.20 2.83 5.29
CA ASN A 465 -16.01 4.03 5.00
C ASN A 465 -17.28 3.76 4.17
N ASP A 466 -18.14 2.85 4.63
CA ASP A 466 -19.49 2.62 4.08
C ASP A 466 -19.56 2.23 2.59
N LEU A 467 -18.50 1.71 2.00
CA LEU A 467 -18.61 1.17 0.65
C LEU A 467 -19.27 -0.21 0.66
N ARG A 468 -20.46 -0.26 0.10
CA ARG A 468 -21.21 -1.50 -0.17
C ARG A 468 -20.66 -2.22 -1.42
N LEU A 469 -19.32 -2.24 -1.56
CA LEU A 469 -18.68 -3.03 -2.59
C LEU A 469 -18.67 -4.50 -2.17
N PHE A 470 -18.73 -5.41 -3.11
CA PHE A 470 -18.66 -6.86 -2.89
C PHE A 470 -19.74 -7.43 -1.95
N GLY A 471 -20.90 -6.80 -1.85
CA GLY A 471 -21.96 -7.25 -0.94
C GLY A 471 -21.70 -6.98 0.54
N LEU A 472 -20.67 -6.21 0.87
CA LEU A 472 -20.30 -5.86 2.24
C LEU A 472 -21.40 -5.05 2.92
N THR A 473 -21.67 -5.38 4.18
CA THR A 473 -22.75 -4.78 4.94
C THR A 473 -22.26 -3.57 5.75
N ARG A 474 -23.19 -2.73 6.19
CA ARG A 474 -22.89 -1.65 7.14
C ARG A 474 -22.24 -2.20 8.43
N LYS A 475 -22.72 -3.36 8.92
CA LYS A 475 -22.12 -4.04 10.08
C LYS A 475 -20.64 -4.37 9.86
N THR A 476 -20.27 -4.82 8.66
CA THR A 476 -18.87 -5.07 8.28
C THR A 476 -18.05 -3.78 8.30
N SER A 477 -18.57 -2.70 7.75
CA SER A 477 -17.88 -1.39 7.77
C SER A 477 -17.72 -0.84 9.19
N GLU A 478 -18.73 -0.98 10.05
CA GLU A 478 -18.65 -0.57 11.45
C GLU A 478 -17.59 -1.38 12.22
N PHE A 479 -17.54 -2.68 11.97
CA PHE A 479 -16.54 -3.59 12.56
C PHE A 479 -15.12 -3.19 12.12
N THR A 480 -14.84 -3.14 10.82
CA THR A 480 -13.49 -2.83 10.33
C THR A 480 -13.03 -1.45 10.76
N ARG A 481 -13.92 -0.45 10.75
CA ARG A 481 -13.63 0.90 11.24
C ARG A 481 -13.30 0.91 12.73
N GLN A 482 -14.06 0.18 13.57
CA GLN A 482 -13.79 0.12 15.01
C GLN A 482 -12.45 -0.55 15.30
N VAL A 483 -12.15 -1.68 14.66
CA VAL A 483 -10.86 -2.37 14.82
C VAL A 483 -9.72 -1.49 14.34
N THR A 484 -9.83 -0.87 13.17
CA THR A 484 -8.82 0.06 12.66
C THR A 484 -8.60 1.23 13.62
N SER A 485 -9.68 1.78 14.20
CA SER A 485 -9.55 2.85 15.19
C SER A 485 -8.83 2.40 16.46
N ASN A 486 -9.11 1.18 16.94
CA ASN A 486 -8.43 0.62 18.11
C ASN A 486 -6.93 0.49 17.87
N VAL A 487 -6.53 -0.02 16.70
CA VAL A 487 -5.13 -0.17 16.28
C VAL A 487 -4.44 1.20 16.20
N LEU A 488 -5.03 2.14 15.47
CA LEU A 488 -4.45 3.45 15.27
C LEU A 488 -4.22 4.20 16.58
N HIS A 489 -5.18 4.14 17.52
CA HIS A 489 -5.00 4.72 18.85
C HIS A 489 -3.89 4.05 19.64
N ALA A 490 -3.89 2.70 19.70
CA ALA A 490 -2.90 1.96 20.47
C ALA A 490 -1.49 2.18 19.93
N PHE A 491 -1.34 2.21 18.61
CA PHE A 491 -0.05 2.35 17.95
C PHE A 491 0.49 3.78 17.96
N ALA A 492 -0.39 4.79 18.05
CA ALA A 492 0.01 6.18 18.23
C ALA A 492 0.67 6.44 19.60
N ASP A 493 0.31 5.67 20.62
CA ASP A 493 0.87 5.79 21.99
C ASP A 493 2.34 5.33 22.10
N GLY A 494 2.93 4.74 21.06
CA GLY A 494 4.29 4.17 21.04
C GLY A 494 4.27 2.64 21.15
N PRO A 495 5.41 2.01 21.56
CA PRO A 495 5.55 0.55 21.55
C PRO A 495 4.42 -0.18 22.26
N ALA A 496 3.66 -0.99 21.51
CA ALA A 496 2.39 -1.54 21.99
C ALA A 496 2.52 -2.76 22.90
N ALA A 497 3.64 -3.51 22.82
CA ALA A 497 3.79 -4.82 23.49
C ALA A 497 3.66 -4.77 25.01
N ALA A 498 4.09 -3.68 25.65
CA ALA A 498 4.01 -3.55 27.12
C ALA A 498 2.55 -3.50 27.61
N LYS A 499 1.68 -2.83 26.85
CA LYS A 499 0.26 -2.66 27.18
C LYS A 499 -0.61 -3.74 26.56
N TYR A 500 -0.22 -4.23 25.41
CA TYR A 500 -0.95 -5.15 24.56
C TYR A 500 -0.05 -6.30 24.06
N PRO A 501 0.46 -7.17 24.98
CA PRO A 501 1.26 -8.32 24.55
C PRO A 501 0.41 -9.29 23.71
N ALA A 502 1.00 -9.83 22.65
CA ALA A 502 0.34 -10.88 21.89
C ALA A 502 0.20 -12.16 22.73
N ARG A 503 -0.98 -12.78 22.66
CA ARG A 503 -1.24 -14.08 23.32
C ARG A 503 -1.06 -15.19 22.29
N ASP A 504 0.07 -15.87 22.41
CA ASP A 504 0.40 -16.92 21.45
C ASP A 504 -0.64 -18.03 21.43
N ASN A 505 -1.31 -18.21 20.30
CA ASN A 505 -2.36 -19.23 20.13
C ASN A 505 -2.19 -20.06 18.85
N LEU A 506 -1.09 -19.89 18.12
CA LEU A 506 -0.88 -20.61 16.86
C LEU A 506 -1.01 -22.12 17.02
N GLY A 507 -0.47 -22.68 18.11
CA GLY A 507 -0.57 -24.13 18.38
C GLY A 507 -1.97 -24.64 18.67
N SER A 508 -2.96 -23.75 18.89
CA SER A 508 -4.37 -24.11 19.10
C SER A 508 -5.25 -23.87 17.87
N MET A 509 -4.69 -23.33 16.80
CA MET A 509 -5.40 -23.20 15.52
C MET A 509 -5.51 -24.58 14.88
N HIS A 510 -6.73 -25.00 14.64
CA HIS A 510 -7.03 -26.31 14.05
C HIS A 510 -7.32 -26.16 12.57
N GLU A 511 -6.95 -27.19 11.86
CA GLU A 511 -7.35 -27.35 10.48
C GLU A 511 -8.85 -27.62 10.38
N TRP A 512 -9.42 -27.31 9.24
CA TRP A 512 -10.77 -27.70 8.93
C TRP A 512 -10.93 -29.21 8.89
N PRO A 513 -12.07 -29.72 9.33
CA PRO A 513 -12.40 -31.12 9.06
C PRO A 513 -12.39 -31.39 7.55
N GLY A 514 -11.55 -32.31 7.13
CA GLY A 514 -11.34 -32.64 5.71
C GLY A 514 -10.27 -31.83 4.99
N ASP A 515 -9.66 -30.86 5.66
CA ASP A 515 -8.48 -30.21 5.12
C ASP A 515 -7.29 -31.15 5.13
N PRO A 516 -6.45 -31.11 4.09
CA PRO A 516 -5.13 -31.68 4.21
C PRO A 516 -4.38 -31.05 5.37
N ILE A 517 -3.40 -31.73 5.91
CA ILE A 517 -2.61 -31.28 7.05
C ILE A 517 -1.99 -29.89 6.81
N ALA A 518 -1.97 -29.03 7.81
CA ALA A 518 -1.34 -27.73 7.77
C ALA A 518 0.05 -27.79 7.16
N GLY A 519 0.31 -26.94 6.20
CA GLY A 519 1.54 -26.95 5.41
C GLY A 519 1.49 -27.80 4.15
N GLN A 520 0.49 -28.67 3.99
CA GLN A 520 0.29 -29.39 2.71
C GLN A 520 -0.53 -28.59 1.70
N HIS A 521 -1.15 -27.53 2.16
CA HIS A 521 -1.86 -26.59 1.32
C HIS A 521 -1.07 -25.38 0.96
N ASN A 522 0.18 -25.48 0.97
CA ASN A 522 0.95 -24.39 0.47
C ASN A 522 0.56 -24.18 -0.99
N LEU A 523 -0.36 -23.28 -1.24
CA LEU A 523 -0.69 -22.82 -2.58
C LEU A 523 0.50 -22.06 -3.18
N TRP A 524 1.60 -22.04 -2.45
CA TRP A 524 2.87 -21.51 -2.91
C TRP A 524 3.92 -22.64 -3.10
N PRO A 525 4.63 -22.69 -4.20
CA PRO A 525 4.40 -21.81 -5.36
C PRO A 525 2.98 -21.98 -5.86
N PRO A 526 2.33 -20.88 -6.30
CA PRO A 526 0.97 -20.98 -6.79
C PRO A 526 0.95 -22.09 -7.82
N VAL A 527 0.02 -23.02 -7.65
CA VAL A 527 -0.16 -24.09 -8.61
C VAL A 527 -0.31 -23.44 -9.96
N VAL A 528 0.63 -23.70 -10.83
CA VAL A 528 0.54 -23.30 -12.23
C VAL A 528 -0.59 -24.11 -12.81
N LEU A 529 -1.74 -23.46 -12.99
CA LEU A 529 -2.85 -24.03 -13.72
C LEU A 529 -2.72 -23.72 -15.19
#